data_4d4774520a0a59489c8265b1a62237b4
#
_entry.id   4d4774520a0a59489c8265b1a62237b4
#
_cell.length_a   1.000
_cell.length_b   1.000
_cell.length_c   1.000
_cell.angle_alpha   90.00
_cell.angle_beta   90.00
_cell.angle_gamma   90.00
#
_symmetry.space_group_name_H-M   'P 1'
#
loop_
_entity.id
_entity.type
_entity.pdbx_description
1 polymer ?
#
loop_
_entity_poly.entity_id
_entity_poly.type
_entity_poly.pdbx_seq_one_letter_code
_entity_poly.pdbx_strand_id
1 'polypeptide(L)'
;MKIHIKNGRLIDPKNGIDAVRDVFIAKGKIIAIGMPPDEFQASRIIDAQSFIVCPGLVDLSVRLREPGLEYKATLESEMGAAVAGGVTSFACPPDTDPPLDEPGLVEMLKHRAKNLNQAHVYPIGALTQGLRGERLTEMAELNDAGCIVFGQPDG
;
A
#
# COMPACT_ATOMS: atom_id res chain seq x y z
N MET A 1 -5.94 -1.61 20.04
CA MET A 1 -6.92 -2.63 19.58
C MET A 1 -6.22 -3.98 19.52
N LYS A 2 -6.84 -5.05 20.03
CA LYS A 2 -6.39 -6.44 19.90
C LYS A 2 -7.40 -7.21 19.04
N ILE A 3 -6.94 -7.88 17.99
CA ILE A 3 -7.81 -8.60 17.05
C ILE A 3 -7.42 -10.08 17.06
N HIS A 4 -8.42 -10.96 17.07
CA HIS A 4 -8.28 -12.39 16.87
C HIS A 4 -9.03 -12.76 15.59
N ILE A 5 -8.31 -13.27 14.59
CA ILE A 5 -8.88 -13.86 13.38
C ILE A 5 -8.81 -15.37 13.58
N LYS A 6 -9.97 -16.04 13.61
CA LYS A 6 -10.05 -17.48 13.89
C LYS A 6 -10.60 -18.29 12.72
N ASN A 7 -10.27 -19.57 12.68
CA ASN A 7 -10.83 -20.57 11.75
C ASN A 7 -10.51 -20.35 10.27
N GLY A 8 -9.70 -19.35 9.89
CA GLY A 8 -9.35 -19.09 8.50
C GLY A 8 -8.24 -19.98 7.97
N ARG A 9 -8.29 -20.33 6.68
CA ARG A 9 -7.13 -20.91 5.98
C ARG A 9 -6.07 -19.82 5.80
N LEU A 10 -5.05 -19.83 6.63
CA LEU A 10 -3.93 -18.92 6.52
C LEU A 10 -3.00 -19.38 5.40
N ILE A 11 -2.78 -18.50 4.41
CA ILE A 11 -1.80 -18.68 3.34
C ILE A 11 -0.74 -17.60 3.50
N ASP A 12 0.46 -17.99 3.92
CA ASP A 12 1.63 -17.12 4.07
C ASP A 12 2.83 -17.74 3.37
N PRO A 13 3.06 -17.38 2.09
CA PRO A 13 4.13 -17.98 1.30
C PRO A 13 5.54 -17.72 1.89
N LYS A 14 5.73 -16.55 2.52
CA LYS A 14 7.03 -16.20 3.12
C LYS A 14 7.43 -17.16 4.23
N ASN A 15 6.47 -17.63 5.01
CA ASN A 15 6.70 -18.54 6.14
C ASN A 15 6.32 -20.00 5.81
N GLY A 16 5.93 -20.29 4.57
CA GLY A 16 5.54 -21.64 4.13
C GLY A 16 4.28 -22.17 4.80
N ILE A 17 3.34 -21.28 5.16
CA ILE A 17 2.10 -21.68 5.83
C ILE A 17 0.97 -21.77 4.81
N ASP A 18 0.29 -22.93 4.80
CA ASP A 18 -1.00 -23.15 4.14
C ASP A 18 -1.80 -24.11 4.99
N ALA A 19 -2.50 -23.58 5.98
CA ALA A 19 -3.28 -24.38 6.94
C ALA A 19 -4.31 -23.52 7.67
N VAL A 20 -5.32 -24.16 8.24
CA VAL A 20 -6.24 -23.45 9.16
C VAL A 20 -5.46 -23.06 10.41
N ARG A 21 -5.31 -21.77 10.63
CA ARG A 21 -4.57 -21.18 11.76
C ARG A 21 -5.24 -19.89 12.20
N ASP A 22 -5.22 -19.68 13.49
CA ASP A 22 -5.65 -18.42 14.10
C ASP A 22 -4.53 -17.37 14.02
N VAL A 23 -4.91 -16.10 13.86
CA VAL A 23 -3.97 -14.97 13.79
C VAL A 23 -4.31 -13.98 14.90
N PHE A 24 -3.31 -13.58 15.68
CA PHE A 24 -3.45 -12.66 16.79
C PHE A 24 -2.70 -11.36 16.49
N ILE A 25 -3.44 -10.24 16.54
CA ILE A 25 -2.93 -8.91 16.19
C ILE A 25 -3.06 -7.99 17.40
N ALA A 26 -1.99 -7.26 17.71
CA ALA A 26 -2.00 -6.20 18.70
C ALA A 26 -1.09 -5.05 18.28
N LYS A 27 -1.49 -3.81 18.57
CA LYS A 27 -0.72 -2.61 18.24
C LYS A 27 -0.32 -2.54 16.74
N GLY A 28 -1.21 -2.98 15.84
CA GLY A 28 -0.97 -2.98 14.40
C GLY A 28 0.02 -4.04 13.89
N LYS A 29 0.38 -5.03 14.71
CA LYS A 29 1.33 -6.09 14.34
C LYS A 29 0.75 -7.47 14.63
N ILE A 30 1.09 -8.45 13.80
CA ILE A 30 0.85 -9.87 14.10
C ILE A 30 1.81 -10.26 15.22
N ILE A 31 1.25 -10.75 16.34
CA ILE A 31 2.01 -11.12 17.54
C ILE A 31 2.09 -12.64 17.73
N ALA A 32 1.16 -13.39 17.17
CA ALA A 32 1.18 -14.85 17.18
C ALA A 32 0.34 -15.44 16.04
N ILE A 33 0.66 -16.67 15.65
CA ILE A 33 -0.08 -17.50 14.71
C ILE A 33 -0.28 -18.88 15.36
N GLY A 34 -1.51 -19.38 15.33
CA GLY A 34 -1.91 -20.67 15.88
C GLY A 34 -2.37 -20.60 17.33
N MET A 35 -1.48 -20.41 18.29
CA MET A 35 -1.85 -20.34 19.70
C MET A 35 -1.87 -18.90 20.20
N PRO A 36 -2.86 -18.54 21.05
CA PRO A 36 -2.91 -17.21 21.64
C PRO A 36 -1.71 -16.98 22.57
N PRO A 37 -1.16 -15.76 22.61
CA PRO A 37 -0.22 -15.37 23.67
C PRO A 37 -0.89 -15.40 25.05
N ASP A 38 -0.10 -15.60 26.09
CA ASP A 38 -0.59 -15.56 27.47
C ASP A 38 -1.37 -14.26 27.73
N GLU A 39 -2.49 -14.39 28.43
CA GLU A 39 -3.38 -13.27 28.80
C GLU A 39 -3.91 -12.45 27.60
N PHE A 40 -3.93 -13.02 26.40
CA PHE A 40 -4.48 -12.32 25.22
C PHE A 40 -6.02 -12.27 25.29
N GLN A 41 -6.55 -11.06 25.47
CA GLN A 41 -7.98 -10.79 25.37
C GLN A 41 -8.25 -9.95 24.13
N ALA A 42 -8.96 -10.53 23.14
CA ALA A 42 -9.33 -9.83 21.92
C ALA A 42 -10.42 -8.78 22.20
N SER A 43 -10.20 -7.56 21.70
CA SER A 43 -11.25 -6.53 21.64
C SER A 43 -12.16 -6.70 20.40
N ARG A 44 -11.70 -7.46 19.40
CA ARG A 44 -12.46 -7.82 18.21
C ARG A 44 -12.11 -9.23 17.77
N ILE A 45 -13.13 -10.04 17.50
CA ILE A 45 -12.98 -11.38 16.95
C ILE A 45 -13.59 -11.40 15.54
N ILE A 46 -12.84 -11.95 14.58
CA ILE A 46 -13.26 -12.15 13.20
C ILE A 46 -13.28 -13.65 12.95
N ASP A 47 -14.44 -14.21 12.70
CA ASP A 47 -14.56 -15.61 12.29
C ASP A 47 -14.36 -15.68 10.77
N ALA A 48 -13.25 -16.28 10.37
CA ALA A 48 -12.85 -16.46 8.99
C ALA A 48 -13.08 -17.89 8.49
N GLN A 49 -14.01 -18.64 9.09
CA GLN A 49 -14.37 -19.96 8.64
C GLN A 49 -14.78 -19.93 7.15
N SER A 50 -14.20 -20.83 6.35
CA SER A 50 -14.36 -20.88 4.89
C SER A 50 -13.76 -19.73 4.10
N PHE A 51 -13.04 -18.81 4.75
CA PHE A 51 -12.29 -17.74 4.09
C PHE A 51 -10.78 -18.00 4.10
N ILE A 52 -10.12 -17.37 3.14
CA ILE A 52 -8.65 -17.30 3.09
C ILE A 52 -8.20 -16.07 3.87
N VAL A 53 -7.22 -16.25 4.74
CA VAL A 53 -6.48 -15.18 5.40
C VAL A 53 -5.09 -15.16 4.80
N CYS A 54 -4.68 -14.03 4.24
CA CYS A 54 -3.36 -13.89 3.61
C CYS A 54 -2.81 -12.48 3.89
N PRO A 55 -1.50 -12.25 3.67
CA PRO A 55 -0.96 -10.89 3.61
C PRO A 55 -1.73 -10.04 2.62
N GLY A 56 -1.85 -8.74 2.90
CA GLY A 56 -2.47 -7.81 1.96
C GLY A 56 -1.79 -7.85 0.59
N LEU A 57 -2.59 -7.72 -0.46
CA LEU A 57 -2.08 -7.74 -1.82
C LEU A 57 -1.22 -6.51 -2.11
N VAL A 58 -0.23 -6.68 -2.99
CA VAL A 58 0.64 -5.61 -3.49
C VAL A 58 0.35 -5.41 -4.96
N ASP A 59 0.04 -4.18 -5.34
CA ASP A 59 -0.13 -3.77 -6.74
C ASP A 59 1.00 -2.84 -7.15
N LEU A 60 1.64 -3.12 -8.27
CA LEU A 60 2.81 -2.36 -8.73
C LEU A 60 2.46 -1.18 -9.63
N SER A 61 1.17 -0.92 -9.90
CA SER A 61 0.76 0.15 -10.82
C SER A 61 -0.67 0.64 -10.56
N VAL A 62 -0.88 1.34 -9.44
CA VAL A 62 -2.16 1.98 -9.13
C VAL A 62 -2.07 3.47 -9.45
N ARG A 63 -2.86 3.93 -10.42
CA ARG A 63 -2.94 5.34 -10.79
C ARG A 63 -3.90 6.07 -9.87
N LEU A 64 -3.36 6.88 -8.98
CA LEU A 64 -4.14 7.65 -7.99
C LEU A 64 -4.83 8.89 -8.57
N ARG A 65 -4.47 9.29 -9.79
CA ARG A 65 -5.04 10.43 -10.53
C ARG A 65 -4.84 11.80 -9.89
N GLU A 66 -4.24 11.87 -8.74
CA GLU A 66 -3.97 13.08 -7.98
C GLU A 66 -2.46 13.18 -7.70
N PRO A 67 -1.86 14.36 -7.95
CA PRO A 67 -2.45 15.65 -8.31
C PRO A 67 -2.89 15.76 -9.79
N GLY A 68 -3.80 16.73 -10.05
CA GLY A 68 -4.13 17.29 -11.36
C GLY A 68 -5.22 16.58 -12.17
N LEU A 69 -5.52 15.32 -11.86
CA LEU A 69 -6.53 14.54 -12.58
C LEU A 69 -7.71 14.15 -11.66
N GLU A 70 -8.00 14.97 -10.64
CA GLU A 70 -9.01 14.73 -9.62
C GLU A 70 -10.43 14.60 -10.19
N TYR A 71 -10.66 15.16 -11.38
CA TYR A 71 -11.93 15.03 -12.11
C TYR A 71 -12.17 13.58 -12.60
N LYS A 72 -11.13 12.74 -12.67
CA LYS A 72 -11.26 11.32 -12.99
C LYS A 72 -11.45 10.49 -11.74
N ALA A 73 -10.63 10.74 -10.71
CA ALA A 73 -10.70 10.06 -9.42
C ALA A 73 -9.83 10.82 -8.41
N THR A 74 -10.13 10.67 -7.12
CA THR A 74 -9.33 11.27 -6.04
C THR A 74 -8.43 10.23 -5.39
N LEU A 75 -7.40 10.69 -4.70
CA LEU A 75 -6.52 9.84 -3.91
C LEU A 75 -7.32 8.97 -2.93
N GLU A 76 -8.32 9.55 -2.26
CA GLU A 76 -9.17 8.85 -1.29
C GLU A 76 -9.99 7.75 -1.95
N SER A 77 -10.63 8.03 -3.10
CA SER A 77 -11.47 7.06 -3.81
C SER A 77 -10.66 5.87 -4.32
N GLU A 78 -9.49 6.13 -4.92
CA GLU A 78 -8.62 5.08 -5.45
C GLU A 78 -8.00 4.23 -4.35
N MET A 79 -7.55 4.85 -3.26
CA MET A 79 -7.06 4.12 -2.09
C MET A 79 -8.17 3.27 -1.46
N GLY A 80 -9.39 3.81 -1.36
CA GLY A 80 -10.55 3.07 -0.86
C GLY A 80 -10.90 1.87 -1.74
N ALA A 81 -10.87 2.04 -3.06
CA ALA A 81 -11.10 0.96 -4.03
C ALA A 81 -10.02 -0.13 -3.93
N ALA A 82 -8.74 0.26 -3.82
CA ALA A 82 -7.63 -0.66 -3.63
C ALA A 82 -7.81 -1.52 -2.37
N VAL A 83 -8.12 -0.89 -1.23
CA VAL A 83 -8.36 -1.60 0.03
C VAL A 83 -9.58 -2.51 -0.04
N ALA A 84 -10.67 -2.08 -0.69
CA ALA A 84 -11.84 -2.92 -0.90
C ALA A 84 -11.52 -4.17 -1.75
N GLY A 85 -10.56 -4.07 -2.67
CA GLY A 85 -10.01 -5.20 -3.42
C GLY A 85 -8.94 -6.03 -2.68
N GLY A 86 -8.60 -5.69 -1.42
CA GLY A 86 -7.60 -6.40 -0.63
C GLY A 86 -6.15 -5.91 -0.86
N VAL A 87 -5.95 -4.86 -1.66
CA VAL A 87 -4.64 -4.25 -1.89
C VAL A 87 -4.31 -3.31 -0.74
N THR A 88 -3.23 -3.60 -0.01
CA THR A 88 -2.80 -2.81 1.15
C THR A 88 -1.53 -2.02 0.91
N SER A 89 -0.83 -2.30 -0.18
CA SER A 89 0.39 -1.62 -0.60
C SER A 89 0.42 -1.51 -2.11
N PHE A 90 0.75 -0.35 -2.65
CA PHE A 90 0.85 -0.20 -4.10
C PHE A 90 1.85 0.87 -4.52
N ALA A 91 2.41 0.66 -5.71
CA ALA A 91 3.23 1.65 -6.38
C ALA A 91 2.36 2.58 -7.22
N CYS A 92 2.64 3.88 -7.16
CA CYS A 92 1.92 4.91 -7.90
C CYS A 92 2.82 5.42 -9.04
N PRO A 93 2.44 5.18 -10.31
CA PRO A 93 3.16 5.72 -11.46
C PRO A 93 3.22 7.25 -11.46
N PRO A 94 4.26 7.84 -12.11
CA PRO A 94 4.51 9.28 -12.07
C PRO A 94 3.63 10.10 -13.04
N ASP A 95 2.68 9.49 -13.75
CA ASP A 95 1.82 10.10 -14.77
C ASP A 95 0.66 10.92 -14.18
N THR A 96 0.97 11.77 -13.21
CA THR A 96 0.10 12.79 -12.62
C THR A 96 0.27 14.13 -13.35
N ASP A 97 -0.46 15.16 -12.97
CA ASP A 97 -0.34 16.51 -13.50
C ASP A 97 -0.21 17.55 -12.36
N PRO A 98 0.98 18.07 -12.07
CA PRO A 98 2.26 17.75 -12.75
C PRO A 98 2.77 16.32 -12.45
N PRO A 99 3.67 15.79 -13.29
CA PRO A 99 4.32 14.50 -13.05
C PRO A 99 5.14 14.48 -11.76
N LEU A 100 5.37 13.29 -11.19
CA LEU A 100 6.20 13.14 -9.98
C LEU A 100 7.70 13.22 -10.34
N ASP A 101 8.14 14.39 -10.77
CA ASP A 101 9.52 14.68 -11.20
C ASP A 101 10.27 15.65 -10.27
N GLU A 102 9.61 16.13 -9.22
CA GLU A 102 10.18 16.99 -8.18
C GLU A 102 9.92 16.43 -6.76
N PRO A 103 10.88 16.57 -5.83
CA PRO A 103 10.76 16.04 -4.46
C PRO A 103 9.51 16.53 -3.72
N GLY A 104 9.15 17.80 -3.85
CA GLY A 104 7.99 18.38 -3.18
C GLY A 104 6.66 17.73 -3.55
N LEU A 105 6.50 17.28 -4.80
CA LEU A 105 5.30 16.57 -5.27
C LEU A 105 5.22 15.17 -4.64
N VAL A 106 6.35 14.49 -4.54
CA VAL A 106 6.47 13.17 -3.90
C VAL A 106 6.12 13.25 -2.42
N GLU A 107 6.68 14.24 -1.71
CA GLU A 107 6.41 14.46 -0.29
C GLU A 107 4.94 14.80 -0.04
N MET A 108 4.35 15.67 -0.87
CA MET A 108 2.93 16.02 -0.80
C MET A 108 2.05 14.79 -0.96
N LEU A 109 2.29 13.97 -2.00
CA LEU A 109 1.50 12.75 -2.25
C LEU A 109 1.59 11.80 -1.05
N LYS A 110 2.80 11.55 -0.53
CA LYS A 110 3.00 10.68 0.63
C LYS A 110 2.32 11.22 1.88
N HIS A 111 2.41 12.52 2.12
CA HIS A 111 1.76 13.16 3.27
C HIS A 111 0.23 13.00 3.20
N ARG A 112 -0.37 13.27 2.05
CA ARG A 112 -1.82 13.11 1.85
C ARG A 112 -2.25 11.66 2.00
N ALA A 113 -1.55 10.72 1.36
CA ALA A 113 -1.83 9.29 1.49
C ALA A 113 -1.72 8.80 2.95
N LYS A 114 -0.71 9.27 3.68
CA LYS A 114 -0.55 8.95 5.11
C LYS A 114 -1.71 9.45 5.96
N ASN A 115 -2.24 10.64 5.67
CA ASN A 115 -3.36 11.21 6.43
C ASN A 115 -4.67 10.44 6.19
N LEU A 116 -4.86 9.88 5.00
CA LEU A 116 -6.00 9.00 4.69
C LEU A 116 -5.90 7.65 5.41
N ASN A 117 -4.68 7.19 5.69
CA ASN A 117 -4.40 5.98 6.48
C ASN A 117 -5.17 4.72 6.02
N GLN A 118 -5.30 4.53 4.72
CA GLN A 118 -6.03 3.39 4.13
C GLN A 118 -5.07 2.30 3.64
N ALA A 119 -4.09 2.66 2.80
CA ALA A 119 -3.08 1.76 2.25
C ALA A 119 -1.71 2.43 2.24
N HIS A 120 -0.66 1.65 1.98
CA HIS A 120 0.69 2.18 1.82
C HIS A 120 0.93 2.55 0.37
N VAL A 121 1.23 3.83 0.12
CA VAL A 121 1.54 4.37 -1.21
C VAL A 121 3.05 4.50 -1.37
N TYR A 122 3.58 3.92 -2.43
CA TYR A 122 4.98 3.97 -2.82
C TYR A 122 5.10 4.70 -4.16
N PRO A 123 5.50 5.99 -4.19
CA PRO A 123 5.64 6.74 -5.41
C PRO A 123 6.73 6.17 -6.34
N ILE A 124 6.43 6.14 -7.62
CA ILE A 124 7.41 5.95 -8.69
C ILE A 124 7.81 7.35 -9.17
N GLY A 125 9.09 7.67 -9.12
CA GLY A 125 9.59 8.94 -9.64
C GLY A 125 9.64 8.94 -11.18
N ALA A 126 9.39 10.08 -11.81
CA ALA A 126 9.59 10.22 -13.25
C ALA A 126 11.07 10.09 -13.58
N LEU A 127 11.40 9.31 -14.62
CA LEU A 127 12.77 9.17 -15.08
C LEU A 127 13.27 10.46 -15.72
N THR A 128 12.40 11.16 -16.46
CA THR A 128 12.72 12.41 -17.12
C THR A 128 11.78 13.53 -16.70
N GLN A 129 12.29 14.76 -16.69
CA GLN A 129 11.54 15.96 -16.35
C GLN A 129 10.33 16.13 -17.28
N GLY A 130 9.15 16.31 -16.68
CA GLY A 130 7.89 16.40 -17.40
C GLY A 130 7.51 15.15 -18.19
N LEU A 131 8.18 14.00 -17.96
CA LEU A 131 8.03 12.76 -18.74
C LEU A 131 8.33 12.93 -20.25
N ARG A 132 9.17 13.89 -20.63
CA ARG A 132 9.42 14.25 -22.03
C ARG A 132 10.49 13.40 -22.72
N GLY A 133 11.22 12.56 -21.98
CA GLY A 133 12.32 11.76 -22.55
C GLY A 133 13.61 12.52 -22.85
N GLU A 134 13.71 13.80 -22.44
CA GLU A 134 14.81 14.68 -22.85
C GLU A 134 15.88 14.87 -21.77
N ARG A 135 15.47 15.14 -20.54
CA ARG A 135 16.34 15.46 -19.42
C ARG A 135 16.01 14.58 -18.23
N LEU A 136 17.00 13.94 -17.65
CA LEU A 136 16.84 13.16 -16.42
C LEU A 136 16.42 14.04 -15.25
N THR A 137 15.66 13.44 -14.35
CA THR A 137 15.33 14.04 -13.04
C THR A 137 16.49 13.89 -12.06
N GLU A 138 16.41 14.62 -10.94
CA GLU A 138 17.35 14.46 -9.82
C GLU A 138 16.94 13.23 -8.99
N MET A 139 17.24 12.04 -9.53
CA MET A 139 16.76 10.77 -8.96
C MET A 139 17.19 10.55 -7.50
N ALA A 140 18.37 11.07 -7.10
CA ALA A 140 18.81 10.98 -5.71
C ALA A 140 17.87 11.74 -4.77
N GLU A 141 17.49 12.96 -5.11
CA GLU A 141 16.58 13.79 -4.33
C GLU A 141 15.16 13.18 -4.29
N LEU A 142 14.69 12.65 -5.43
CA LEU A 142 13.41 11.94 -5.49
C LEU A 142 13.41 10.67 -4.63
N ASN A 143 14.53 9.93 -4.59
CA ASN A 143 14.67 8.77 -3.71
C ASN A 143 14.64 9.19 -2.23
N ASP A 144 15.32 10.26 -1.86
CA ASP A 144 15.31 10.80 -0.50
C ASP A 144 13.90 11.27 -0.10
N ALA A 145 13.13 11.85 -1.02
CA ALA A 145 11.72 12.18 -0.83
C ALA A 145 10.84 10.93 -0.68
N GLY A 146 11.30 9.78 -1.16
CA GLY A 146 10.69 8.46 -0.93
C GLY A 146 10.16 7.75 -2.15
N CYS A 147 10.63 8.06 -3.34
CA CYS A 147 10.44 7.21 -4.49
C CYS A 147 11.21 5.90 -4.33
N ILE A 148 10.58 4.79 -4.70
CA ILE A 148 11.19 3.46 -4.58
C ILE A 148 11.82 2.97 -5.89
N VAL A 149 11.41 3.55 -6.99
CA VAL A 149 11.81 3.20 -8.36
C VAL A 149 11.52 4.39 -9.28
N PHE A 150 12.09 4.37 -10.47
CA PHE A 150 11.88 5.40 -11.49
C PHE A 150 11.30 4.77 -12.75
N GLY A 151 10.40 5.48 -13.39
CA GLY A 151 9.71 5.00 -14.58
C GLY A 151 9.45 6.10 -15.61
N GLN A 152 9.28 5.66 -16.84
CA GLN A 152 8.89 6.51 -17.97
C GLN A 152 7.67 5.84 -18.61
N PRO A 153 6.45 6.09 -18.08
CA PRO A 153 5.25 5.57 -18.72
C PRO A 153 5.09 6.17 -20.12
N ASP A 154 4.59 5.36 -21.04
CA ASP A 154 4.23 5.81 -22.37
C ASP A 154 3.10 6.84 -22.27
N GLY A 155 3.23 7.96 -23.02
CA GLY A 155 2.27 9.06 -23.06
C GLY A 155 1.03 8.74 -23.91
#